data_2577f87aba8bc3bd6d063e7fc4df177b
#
_entry.id   2577f87aba8bc3bd6d063e7fc4df177b
#
_cell.length_a   1.000
_cell.length_b   1.000
_cell.length_c   1.000
_cell.angle_alpha   90.00
_cell.angle_beta   90.00
_cell.angle_gamma   90.00
#
_symmetry.space_group_name_H-M   'P 1'
#
loop_
_entity.id
_entity.type
_entity.pdbx_description
1 polymer ?
#
loop_
_entity_poly.entity_id
_entity_poly.type
_entity_poly.pdbx_seq_one_letter_code
_entity_poly.pdbx_strand_id
1 'polypeptide(L)'
;NLNDEEGLSVNNETQKTLIKIKSDNKIGINTDQPNFELDVNGTIGIKSRVGTFSNGSVPADGNWHKILENLDGINAFEVVAHASGSVNSGYYSISHVVALSTFGGSKSRCKIKNYQNSNWNGFLGNIFNKKIIKFRWSGSLHDYSLEVKTSGNWNINPETNEYYKINYNITNLMNVSL
;
A
#
# COMPACT_ATOMS: atom_id res chain seq x y z
N ASN A 1 22.62 18.76 27.21
CA ASN A 1 21.75 19.89 27.52
C ASN A 1 20.64 19.96 26.51
N LEU A 2 19.42 19.72 26.96
CA LEU A 2 18.22 20.01 26.16
C LEU A 2 17.96 21.52 26.27
N ASN A 3 18.26 22.28 25.23
CA ASN A 3 17.71 23.63 25.08
C ASN A 3 16.32 23.47 24.50
N ASP A 4 15.31 23.97 25.21
CA ASP A 4 13.88 23.74 24.93
C ASP A 4 13.43 24.17 23.53
N GLU A 5 14.19 24.97 22.80
CA GLU A 5 13.86 25.42 21.45
C GLU A 5 14.66 24.71 20.34
N GLU A 6 15.85 24.18 20.62
CA GLU A 6 16.74 23.58 19.59
C GLU A 6 16.78 22.06 19.58
N GLY A 7 16.29 21.41 20.63
CA GLY A 7 16.35 19.97 20.79
C GLY A 7 17.77 19.43 21.09
N LEU A 8 17.95 18.11 20.96
CA LEU A 8 19.22 17.41 21.22
C LEU A 8 20.00 17.24 19.93
N SER A 9 21.31 17.54 19.96
CA SER A 9 22.23 17.27 18.87
C SER A 9 23.38 16.40 19.32
N VAL A 10 23.74 15.40 18.48
CA VAL A 10 24.97 14.62 18.58
C VAL A 10 25.84 14.99 17.38
N ASN A 11 27.00 15.53 17.64
CA ASN A 11 27.94 15.99 16.62
C ASN A 11 29.21 15.13 16.62
N ASN A 12 29.89 15.06 15.47
CA ASN A 12 31.25 14.51 15.40
C ASN A 12 32.30 15.52 15.87
N GLU A 13 33.56 15.12 15.87
CA GLU A 13 34.72 15.96 16.27
C GLU A 13 34.83 17.26 15.45
N THR A 14 34.33 17.28 14.22
CA THR A 14 34.30 18.46 13.35
C THR A 14 33.04 19.29 13.46
N GLN A 15 32.24 19.10 14.53
CA GLN A 15 30.98 19.80 14.81
C GLN A 15 29.89 19.55 13.75
N LYS A 16 30.02 18.52 12.92
CA LYS A 16 28.97 18.12 12.00
C LYS A 16 27.90 17.31 12.73
N THR A 17 26.63 17.66 12.54
CA THR A 17 25.48 16.96 13.15
C THR A 17 25.39 15.53 12.62
N LEU A 18 25.48 14.55 13.52
CA LEU A 18 25.25 13.14 13.23
C LEU A 18 23.78 12.77 13.47
N ILE A 19 23.21 13.24 14.60
CA ILE A 19 21.83 13.04 14.96
C ILE A 19 21.27 14.36 15.52
N LYS A 20 20.14 14.80 15.03
CA LYS A 20 19.37 15.93 15.55
C LYS A 20 17.99 15.44 15.97
N ILE A 21 17.63 15.70 17.21
CA ILE A 21 16.25 15.48 17.71
C ILE A 21 15.66 16.87 18.00
N LYS A 22 14.62 17.25 17.26
CA LYS A 22 13.98 18.56 17.41
C LYS A 22 12.79 18.51 18.36
N SER A 23 12.44 19.67 18.93
CA SER A 23 11.28 19.83 19.80
C SER A 23 9.93 19.59 19.09
N ASP A 24 9.89 19.67 17.74
CA ASP A 24 8.73 19.34 16.90
C ASP A 24 8.60 17.86 16.56
N ASN A 25 9.24 16.97 17.34
CA ASN A 25 9.22 15.51 17.21
C ASN A 25 9.89 14.95 15.95
N LYS A 26 10.80 15.70 15.32
CA LYS A 26 11.55 15.23 14.17
C LYS A 26 12.95 14.77 14.55
N ILE A 27 13.42 13.73 13.87
CA ILE A 27 14.77 13.18 14.01
C ILE A 27 15.49 13.30 12.67
N GLY A 28 16.63 14.00 12.68
CA GLY A 28 17.53 14.10 11.54
C GLY A 28 18.75 13.20 11.73
N ILE A 29 19.10 12.42 10.74
CA ILE A 29 20.37 11.71 10.66
C ILE A 29 21.22 12.38 9.58
N ASN A 30 22.38 12.90 9.97
CA ASN A 30 23.29 13.66 9.10
C ASN A 30 22.61 14.90 8.44
N THR A 31 21.56 15.43 9.09
CA THR A 31 20.89 16.70 8.79
C THR A 31 20.45 17.38 10.07
N ASP A 32 20.58 18.70 10.12
CA ASP A 32 20.14 19.56 11.24
C ASP A 32 18.76 20.18 11.00
N GLN A 33 18.23 20.05 9.77
CA GLN A 33 16.92 20.56 9.36
C GLN A 33 16.06 19.42 8.81
N PRO A 34 15.58 18.49 9.66
CA PRO A 34 14.71 17.41 9.21
C PRO A 34 13.36 17.93 8.72
N ASN A 35 12.96 17.51 7.53
CA ASN A 35 11.65 17.83 6.93
C ASN A 35 10.57 16.81 7.29
N PHE A 36 10.97 15.60 7.67
CA PHE A 36 10.10 14.48 8.02
C PHE A 36 10.34 14.06 9.48
N GLU A 37 9.46 13.23 10.04
CA GLU A 37 9.60 12.68 11.40
C GLU A 37 10.93 11.93 11.57
N LEU A 38 11.40 11.24 10.53
CA LEU A 38 12.74 10.70 10.40
C LEU A 38 13.31 11.09 9.04
N ASP A 39 14.26 11.99 9.04
CA ASP A 39 14.95 12.48 7.84
C ASP A 39 16.41 12.02 7.85
N VAL A 40 16.82 11.29 6.82
CA VAL A 40 18.16 10.74 6.70
C VAL A 40 18.84 11.29 5.45
N ASN A 41 19.80 12.16 5.64
CA ASN A 41 20.66 12.64 4.57
C ASN A 41 21.79 11.61 4.32
N GLY A 42 21.41 10.51 3.64
CA GLY A 42 22.31 9.39 3.36
C GLY A 42 21.56 8.14 2.90
N THR A 43 22.24 7.01 2.87
CA THR A 43 21.68 5.72 2.51
C THR A 43 21.18 4.99 3.75
N ILE A 44 19.95 4.44 3.68
CA ILE A 44 19.37 3.63 4.75
C ILE A 44 19.49 2.16 4.37
N GLY A 45 20.16 1.37 5.22
CA GLY A 45 20.16 -0.08 5.16
C GLY A 45 19.04 -0.63 6.05
N ILE A 46 18.04 -1.29 5.47
CA ILE A 46 16.94 -1.93 6.21
C ILE A 46 16.88 -3.42 5.88
N LYS A 47 16.81 -4.26 6.91
CA LYS A 47 16.73 -5.72 6.75
C LYS A 47 15.42 -6.13 6.06
N SER A 48 14.33 -5.42 6.33
CA SER A 48 13.04 -5.58 5.67
C SER A 48 12.36 -4.22 5.52
N ARG A 49 11.61 -4.03 4.44
CA ARG A 49 10.79 -2.84 4.23
C ARG A 49 9.41 -3.07 4.83
N VAL A 50 9.06 -2.32 5.85
CA VAL A 50 7.71 -2.24 6.38
C VAL A 50 7.28 -0.78 6.30
N GLY A 51 6.51 -0.46 5.27
CA GLY A 51 5.92 0.85 5.12
C GLY A 51 4.44 0.66 4.80
N THR A 52 3.57 1.16 5.66
CA THR A 52 2.12 1.07 5.47
C THR A 52 1.53 2.46 5.53
N PHE A 53 0.96 2.91 4.41
CA PHE A 53 0.12 4.10 4.36
C PHE A 53 -1.31 3.76 4.80
N SER A 54 -1.81 2.61 4.35
CA SER A 54 -3.12 2.06 4.72
C SER A 54 -3.07 0.54 4.66
N ASN A 55 -3.84 -0.11 5.51
CA ASN A 55 -4.04 -1.55 5.47
C ASN A 55 -5.49 -1.88 5.81
N GLY A 56 -5.90 -3.09 5.47
CA GLY A 56 -7.23 -3.54 5.80
C GLY A 56 -7.59 -4.86 5.12
N SER A 57 -8.87 -5.15 5.17
CA SER A 57 -9.44 -6.30 4.49
C SER A 57 -10.81 -5.97 3.94
N VAL A 58 -11.16 -6.59 2.80
CA VAL A 58 -12.48 -6.52 2.18
C VAL A 58 -12.96 -7.91 1.80
N PRO A 59 -14.29 -8.13 1.63
CA PRO A 59 -14.82 -9.42 1.23
C PRO A 59 -14.27 -9.90 -0.12
N ALA A 60 -14.00 -11.20 -0.22
CA ALA A 60 -13.65 -11.87 -1.47
C ALA A 60 -14.91 -12.39 -2.19
N ASP A 61 -15.92 -11.56 -2.32
CA ASP A 61 -17.26 -11.89 -2.81
C ASP A 61 -17.44 -11.70 -4.33
N GLY A 62 -16.37 -11.23 -5.02
CA GLY A 62 -16.40 -10.94 -6.44
C GLY A 62 -16.90 -9.55 -6.80
N ASN A 63 -17.32 -8.75 -5.82
CA ASN A 63 -17.72 -7.36 -6.01
C ASN A 63 -16.52 -6.40 -5.84
N TRP A 64 -16.62 -5.20 -6.40
CA TRP A 64 -15.64 -4.15 -6.22
C TRP A 64 -15.77 -3.49 -4.86
N HIS A 65 -14.67 -3.41 -4.12
CA HIS A 65 -14.55 -2.77 -2.82
C HIS A 65 -13.48 -1.70 -2.88
N LYS A 66 -13.79 -0.53 -2.35
CA LYS A 66 -12.83 0.57 -2.24
C LYS A 66 -11.81 0.26 -1.15
N ILE A 67 -10.53 0.48 -1.45
CA ILE A 67 -9.42 0.33 -0.51
C ILE A 67 -8.68 1.65 -0.26
N LEU A 68 -8.86 2.60 -1.16
CA LEU A 68 -8.55 4.02 -0.98
C LEU A 68 -9.69 4.85 -1.54
N GLU A 69 -10.07 5.91 -0.86
CA GLU A 69 -11.19 6.80 -1.21
C GLU A 69 -10.78 8.26 -1.12
N ASN A 70 -11.60 9.13 -1.69
CA ASN A 70 -11.46 10.58 -1.62
C ASN A 70 -10.09 11.06 -2.09
N LEU A 71 -9.56 10.42 -3.14
CA LEU A 71 -8.28 10.79 -3.72
C LEU A 71 -8.46 11.93 -4.72
N ASP A 72 -7.53 12.87 -4.65
CA ASP A 72 -7.42 13.97 -5.59
C ASP A 72 -5.97 14.12 -6.05
N GLY A 73 -5.75 14.80 -7.17
CA GLY A 73 -4.42 15.13 -7.67
C GLY A 73 -3.66 13.95 -8.30
N ILE A 74 -2.35 13.97 -8.14
CA ILE A 74 -1.43 12.98 -8.67
C ILE A 74 -1.05 12.03 -7.55
N ASN A 75 -1.31 10.75 -7.74
CA ASN A 75 -1.06 9.74 -6.72
C ASN A 75 -0.33 8.52 -7.29
N ALA A 76 0.57 7.98 -6.50
CA ALA A 76 1.28 6.74 -6.78
C ALA A 76 1.30 5.85 -5.54
N PHE A 77 0.77 4.64 -5.67
CA PHE A 77 0.69 3.66 -4.59
C PHE A 77 1.32 2.33 -4.99
N GLU A 78 1.93 1.68 -4.03
CA GLU A 78 2.31 0.27 -4.08
C GLU A 78 1.36 -0.52 -3.18
N VAL A 79 0.73 -1.55 -3.72
CA VAL A 79 -0.22 -2.38 -2.99
C VAL A 79 0.23 -3.83 -3.01
N VAL A 80 0.34 -4.44 -1.84
CA VAL A 80 0.46 -5.89 -1.70
C VAL A 80 -0.85 -6.40 -1.14
N ALA A 81 -1.49 -7.31 -1.87
CA ALA A 81 -2.75 -7.91 -1.46
C ALA A 81 -2.72 -9.42 -1.62
N HIS A 82 -3.36 -10.12 -0.70
CA HIS A 82 -3.55 -11.55 -0.78
C HIS A 82 -4.98 -11.93 -0.41
N ALA A 83 -5.44 -13.03 -0.98
CA ALA A 83 -6.69 -13.67 -0.60
C ALA A 83 -6.49 -15.18 -0.54
N SER A 84 -7.15 -15.81 0.42
CA SER A 84 -7.18 -17.26 0.57
C SER A 84 -8.61 -17.70 0.85
N GLY A 85 -9.03 -18.80 0.20
CA GLY A 85 -10.25 -19.51 0.53
C GLY A 85 -10.02 -20.59 1.60
N SER A 86 -10.91 -21.57 1.68
CA SER A 86 -10.74 -22.71 2.58
C SER A 86 -9.48 -23.51 2.24
N VAL A 87 -8.94 -24.17 3.25
CA VAL A 87 -7.80 -25.10 3.08
C VAL A 87 -8.19 -26.13 2.01
N ASN A 88 -7.27 -26.36 1.06
CA ASN A 88 -7.45 -27.27 -0.10
C ASN A 88 -8.49 -26.80 -1.16
N SER A 89 -9.04 -25.60 -1.07
CA SER A 89 -9.95 -25.09 -2.11
C SER A 89 -9.26 -24.71 -3.42
N GLY A 90 -7.94 -24.56 -3.40
CA GLY A 90 -7.18 -23.97 -4.51
C GLY A 90 -7.42 -22.47 -4.72
N TYR A 91 -8.07 -21.79 -3.79
CA TYR A 91 -8.38 -20.37 -3.85
C TYR A 91 -7.31 -19.56 -3.10
N TYR A 92 -6.16 -19.38 -3.73
CA TYR A 92 -5.04 -18.61 -3.20
C TYR A 92 -4.55 -17.65 -4.26
N SER A 93 -4.41 -16.40 -3.91
CA SER A 93 -3.84 -15.38 -4.80
C SER A 93 -3.07 -14.34 -3.99
N ILE A 94 -1.94 -13.93 -4.53
CA ILE A 94 -1.18 -12.78 -4.05
C ILE A 94 -0.92 -11.85 -5.22
N SER A 95 -1.04 -10.57 -4.98
CA SER A 95 -0.82 -9.52 -5.97
C SER A 95 0.12 -8.47 -5.42
N HIS A 96 1.06 -8.02 -6.25
CA HIS A 96 1.88 -6.85 -6.03
C HIS A 96 1.57 -5.85 -7.14
N VAL A 97 1.09 -4.68 -6.78
CA VAL A 97 0.50 -3.70 -7.69
C VAL A 97 1.19 -2.36 -7.54
N VAL A 98 1.52 -1.75 -8.67
CA VAL A 98 1.84 -0.33 -8.75
C VAL A 98 0.66 0.38 -9.42
N ALA A 99 0.01 1.26 -8.69
CA ALA A 99 -1.17 1.99 -9.12
C ALA A 99 -0.85 3.48 -9.25
N LEU A 100 -0.93 4.01 -10.47
CA LEU A 100 -0.61 5.40 -10.79
C LEU A 100 -1.87 6.12 -11.27
N SER A 101 -2.11 7.31 -10.76
CA SER A 101 -3.19 8.19 -11.22
C SER A 101 -2.71 9.64 -11.35
N THR A 102 -3.20 10.29 -12.41
CA THR A 102 -3.01 11.73 -12.65
C THR A 102 -4.39 12.35 -12.85
N PHE A 103 -5.08 12.70 -11.77
CA PHE A 103 -6.46 13.20 -11.84
C PHE A 103 -7.39 12.27 -12.60
N GLY A 104 -8.13 11.41 -11.95
CA GLY A 104 -8.95 10.92 -12.87
C GLY A 104 -9.83 9.76 -12.80
N GLY A 105 -9.84 9.08 -11.77
CA GLY A 105 -10.78 7.99 -11.66
C GLY A 105 -10.84 7.11 -12.92
N SER A 106 -12.04 6.68 -13.27
CA SER A 106 -12.28 5.75 -14.39
C SER A 106 -12.05 6.34 -15.79
N LYS A 107 -11.98 7.66 -15.94
CA LYS A 107 -11.77 8.36 -17.23
C LYS A 107 -10.34 8.75 -17.48
N SER A 108 -9.47 8.69 -16.50
CA SER A 108 -8.06 9.00 -16.68
C SER A 108 -7.32 7.81 -17.28
N ARG A 109 -6.22 8.10 -17.97
CA ARG A 109 -5.30 7.07 -18.47
C ARG A 109 -4.44 6.49 -17.33
N CYS A 110 -5.08 6.16 -16.22
CA CYS A 110 -4.41 5.57 -15.07
C CYS A 110 -3.87 4.18 -15.42
N LYS A 111 -2.64 3.92 -15.03
CA LYS A 111 -2.03 2.60 -15.22
C LYS A 111 -2.01 1.85 -13.90
N ILE A 112 -2.46 0.62 -13.95
CA ILE A 112 -2.27 -0.34 -12.88
C ILE A 112 -1.42 -1.47 -13.43
N LYS A 113 -0.23 -1.66 -12.87
CA LYS A 113 0.62 -2.82 -13.15
C LYS A 113 0.44 -3.82 -12.02
N ASN A 114 -0.09 -4.99 -12.33
CA ASN A 114 -0.36 -6.04 -11.36
C ASN A 114 0.51 -7.26 -11.66
N TYR A 115 1.39 -7.59 -10.72
CA TYR A 115 2.14 -8.83 -10.70
C TYR A 115 1.45 -9.78 -9.74
N GLN A 116 0.98 -10.91 -10.23
CA GLN A 116 0.26 -11.83 -9.36
C GLN A 116 0.67 -13.27 -9.56
N ASN A 117 0.56 -14.03 -8.48
CA ASN A 117 0.62 -15.46 -8.46
C ASN A 117 -0.67 -16.03 -7.86
N SER A 118 -1.23 -17.04 -8.47
CA SER A 118 -2.42 -17.71 -7.98
C SER A 118 -2.22 -19.22 -8.08
N ASN A 119 -2.56 -19.94 -7.02
CA ASN A 119 -2.56 -21.40 -7.04
C ASN A 119 -3.90 -21.90 -7.58
N TRP A 120 -3.82 -23.00 -8.35
CA TRP A 120 -5.01 -23.64 -8.88
C TRP A 120 -4.79 -25.14 -9.09
N ASN A 121 -5.76 -25.95 -8.64
CA ASN A 121 -5.73 -27.40 -8.80
C ASN A 121 -6.62 -27.82 -9.98
N GLY A 122 -5.99 -28.29 -11.07
CA GLY A 122 -6.68 -28.99 -12.17
C GLY A 122 -6.35 -28.46 -13.58
N PHE A 123 -6.31 -29.36 -14.53
CA PHE A 123 -5.91 -29.11 -15.92
C PHE A 123 -6.88 -28.18 -16.69
N LEU A 124 -8.18 -28.25 -16.45
CA LEU A 124 -9.20 -27.47 -17.18
C LEU A 124 -9.47 -26.06 -16.59
N GLY A 125 -9.23 -25.82 -15.33
CA GLY A 125 -9.49 -24.53 -14.73
C GLY A 125 -8.43 -23.47 -15.03
N ASN A 126 -7.22 -23.84 -15.50
CA ASN A 126 -6.22 -22.88 -15.98
C ASN A 126 -6.75 -22.00 -17.13
N ILE A 127 -7.75 -22.49 -17.85
CA ILE A 127 -8.31 -21.81 -19.03
C ILE A 127 -9.52 -20.95 -18.64
N PHE A 128 -10.35 -21.40 -17.70
CA PHE A 128 -11.68 -20.79 -17.47
C PHE A 128 -11.91 -20.11 -16.12
N ASN A 129 -11.09 -20.35 -15.09
CA ASN A 129 -11.40 -19.89 -13.72
C ASN A 129 -10.17 -19.47 -12.90
N LYS A 130 -9.33 -18.59 -13.45
CA LYS A 130 -8.21 -18.03 -12.66
C LYS A 130 -8.75 -17.32 -11.42
N LYS A 131 -8.36 -17.81 -10.25
CA LYS A 131 -8.65 -17.16 -8.97
C LYS A 131 -7.66 -16.03 -8.74
N ILE A 132 -7.99 -14.86 -9.22
CA ILE A 132 -7.12 -13.69 -9.26
C ILE A 132 -7.73 -12.51 -8.53
N ILE A 133 -6.87 -11.63 -8.03
CA ILE A 133 -7.25 -10.33 -7.49
C ILE A 133 -7.13 -9.31 -8.62
N LYS A 134 -8.15 -8.47 -8.77
CA LYS A 134 -8.23 -7.41 -9.78
C LYS A 134 -8.31 -6.06 -9.10
N PHE A 135 -7.71 -5.07 -9.73
CA PHE A 135 -7.73 -3.67 -9.27
C PHE A 135 -8.24 -2.76 -10.36
N ARG A 136 -8.88 -1.66 -9.96
CA ARG A 136 -9.26 -0.58 -10.88
C ARG A 136 -9.30 0.76 -10.14
N TRP A 137 -9.20 1.82 -10.92
CA TRP A 137 -9.60 3.14 -10.51
C TRP A 137 -11.10 3.35 -10.78
N SER A 138 -11.78 4.07 -9.89
CA SER A 138 -13.19 4.47 -10.03
C SER A 138 -13.36 5.93 -9.59
N GLY A 139 -14.51 6.52 -9.88
CA GLY A 139 -14.81 7.91 -9.55
C GLY A 139 -14.50 8.90 -10.66
N SER A 140 -14.32 10.15 -10.32
CA SER A 140 -14.14 11.27 -11.24
C SER A 140 -12.90 12.10 -10.90
N LEU A 141 -12.60 13.13 -11.69
CA LEU A 141 -11.36 13.91 -11.70
C LEU A 141 -10.76 14.26 -10.31
N HIS A 142 -11.57 14.76 -9.40
CA HIS A 142 -11.15 15.28 -8.09
C HIS A 142 -11.68 14.45 -6.91
N ASP A 143 -12.33 13.34 -7.20
CA ASP A 143 -12.82 12.40 -6.21
C ASP A 143 -12.80 11.00 -6.81
N TYR A 144 -11.70 10.30 -6.60
CA TYR A 144 -11.52 8.97 -7.13
C TYR A 144 -11.04 7.99 -6.07
N SER A 145 -11.17 6.72 -6.39
CA SER A 145 -10.92 5.62 -5.47
C SER A 145 -10.11 4.52 -6.16
N LEU A 146 -9.29 3.83 -5.40
CA LEU A 146 -8.71 2.55 -5.80
C LEU A 146 -9.57 1.42 -5.26
N GLU A 147 -10.00 0.54 -6.15
CA GLU A 147 -10.85 -0.59 -5.81
C GLU A 147 -10.19 -1.92 -6.11
N VAL A 148 -10.58 -2.92 -5.33
CA VAL A 148 -10.12 -4.31 -5.46
C VAL A 148 -11.29 -5.27 -5.49
N LYS A 149 -11.13 -6.40 -6.18
CA LYS A 149 -12.05 -7.55 -6.10
C LYS A 149 -11.35 -8.86 -6.42
N THR A 150 -11.96 -9.96 -6.08
CA THR A 150 -11.63 -11.28 -6.65
C THR A 150 -12.30 -11.48 -8.00
N SER A 151 -11.77 -12.39 -8.82
CA SER A 151 -12.35 -12.72 -10.15
C SER A 151 -13.74 -13.36 -10.07
N GLY A 152 -14.15 -13.79 -8.91
CA GLY A 152 -15.47 -14.34 -8.60
C GLY A 152 -15.64 -14.44 -7.10
N ASN A 153 -16.78 -14.94 -6.64
CA ASN A 153 -17.05 -15.19 -5.24
C ASN A 153 -16.17 -16.36 -4.73
N TRP A 154 -15.47 -16.16 -3.62
CA TRP A 154 -14.61 -17.17 -2.98
C TRP A 154 -15.31 -17.88 -1.81
N ASN A 155 -16.64 -17.73 -1.73
CA ASN A 155 -17.53 -18.33 -0.73
C ASN A 155 -17.41 -17.74 0.69
N ILE A 156 -18.23 -18.28 1.55
CA ILE A 156 -18.29 -17.97 2.97
C ILE A 156 -17.42 -18.99 3.72
N ASN A 157 -16.67 -18.54 4.67
CA ASN A 157 -15.96 -19.42 5.61
C ASN A 157 -17.01 -20.08 6.53
N PRO A 158 -17.11 -21.40 6.54
CA PRO A 158 -18.11 -22.11 7.34
C PRO A 158 -17.90 -21.97 8.85
N GLU A 159 -16.68 -21.65 9.29
CA GLU A 159 -16.36 -21.50 10.72
C GLU A 159 -16.79 -20.12 11.27
N THR A 160 -16.69 -19.06 10.45
CA THR A 160 -16.99 -17.69 10.87
C THR A 160 -18.31 -17.16 10.33
N ASN A 161 -18.91 -17.84 9.36
CA ASN A 161 -20.07 -17.41 8.59
C ASN A 161 -19.86 -16.05 7.89
N GLU A 162 -18.62 -15.67 7.60
CA GLU A 162 -18.22 -14.47 6.86
C GLU A 162 -17.59 -14.85 5.52
N TYR A 163 -17.59 -13.92 4.55
CA TYR A 163 -16.82 -14.09 3.33
C TYR A 163 -15.33 -14.22 3.63
N TYR A 164 -14.61 -15.06 2.86
CA TYR A 164 -13.17 -14.98 2.81
C TYR A 164 -12.76 -13.56 2.43
N LYS A 165 -11.58 -13.12 2.87
CA LYS A 165 -11.17 -11.71 2.76
C LYS A 165 -9.99 -11.55 1.81
N ILE A 166 -9.96 -10.41 1.14
CA ILE A 166 -8.77 -9.86 0.50
C ILE A 166 -8.12 -8.97 1.55
N ASN A 167 -6.94 -9.35 2.04
CA ASN A 167 -6.14 -8.53 2.94
C ASN A 167 -5.15 -7.72 2.10
N TYR A 168 -4.92 -6.46 2.46
CA TYR A 168 -4.04 -5.58 1.71
C TYR A 168 -3.21 -4.67 2.61
N ASN A 169 -2.02 -4.33 2.11
CA ASN A 169 -1.17 -3.26 2.61
C ASN A 169 -0.87 -2.30 1.46
N ILE A 170 -0.97 -1.01 1.73
CA ILE A 170 -0.74 0.06 0.76
C ILE A 170 0.40 0.94 1.26
N THR A 171 1.39 1.16 0.42
CA THR A 171 2.46 2.14 0.63
C THR A 171 2.21 3.33 -0.29
N ASN A 172 2.23 4.53 0.25
CA ASN A 172 2.21 5.74 -0.56
C ASN A 172 3.62 5.96 -1.15
N LEU A 173 3.72 6.05 -2.47
CA LEU A 173 4.96 6.34 -3.18
C LEU A 173 5.05 7.82 -3.55
N MET A 174 3.93 8.46 -3.83
CA MET A 174 3.84 9.87 -4.19
C MET A 174 2.41 10.37 -4.01
N ASN A 175 2.29 11.55 -3.41
CA ASN A 175 1.04 12.33 -3.37
C ASN A 175 1.39 13.79 -3.66
N VAL A 176 0.81 14.33 -4.72
CA VAL A 176 0.93 15.75 -5.07
C VAL A 176 -0.49 16.30 -5.23
N SER A 177 -0.96 17.02 -4.23
CA SER A 177 -2.15 17.87 -4.34
C SER A 177 -1.74 19.16 -5.07
N LEU A 178 -2.46 19.51 -6.10
CA LEU A 178 -2.28 20.75 -6.86
C LEU A 178 -3.23 21.84 -6.34
#